data_5118ca1af1b0cfd6bc54c2a6c5769ba8
#
_entry.id   5118ca1af1b0cfd6bc54c2a6c5769ba8
#
_cell.length_a   1.000
_cell.length_b   1.000
_cell.length_c   1.000
_cell.angle_alpha   90.00
_cell.angle_beta   90.00
_cell.angle_gamma   90.00
#
_symmetry.space_group_name_H-M   'P 1'
#
loop_
_entity.id
_entity.type
_entity.pdbx_description
1 polymer ?
#
loop_
_entity_poly.entity_id
_entity_poly.type
_entity_poly.pdbx_seq_one_letter_code
_entity_poly.pdbx_strand_id
1 'polypeptide(L)'
;MRTPYNPNQIPRVIIIQKLYGKFFNEDENLTFPKHRFKKFIKDVVNGTIERNDLITEELETHLKEDLILTRLDKLFQVIVKCAVFELLYKPKTSSKIIIKEYLNASNF
;
A
#
# COMPACT_ATOMS: atom_id res chain seq x y z
N MET A 1 -15.77 8.62 -25.15
CA MET A 1 -15.98 8.11 -23.79
C MET A 1 -14.71 8.28 -22.97
N ARG A 2 -14.85 8.79 -21.81
CA ARG A 2 -13.69 8.96 -20.95
C ARG A 2 -13.43 7.69 -20.15
N THR A 3 -12.16 7.45 -19.87
CA THR A 3 -11.76 6.44 -18.93
C THR A 3 -12.04 6.97 -17.52
N PRO A 4 -12.87 6.33 -16.72
CA PRO A 4 -13.20 6.83 -15.39
C PRO A 4 -12.01 6.83 -14.43
N TYR A 5 -11.00 5.99 -14.71
CA TYR A 5 -9.86 5.83 -13.83
C TYR A 5 -8.56 6.06 -14.56
N ASN A 6 -7.87 7.12 -14.17
CA ASN A 6 -6.49 7.34 -14.55
C ASN A 6 -5.63 6.88 -13.38
N PRO A 7 -4.78 5.85 -13.54
CA PRO A 7 -3.95 5.35 -12.44
C PRO A 7 -3.16 6.44 -11.73
N ASN A 8 -2.71 7.45 -12.47
CA ASN A 8 -1.95 8.56 -11.90
C ASN A 8 -2.78 9.47 -10.99
N GLN A 9 -4.10 9.30 -10.98
CA GLN A 9 -5.01 10.10 -10.16
C GLN A 9 -5.59 9.33 -8.98
N ILE A 10 -5.36 8.02 -8.93
CA ILE A 10 -5.87 7.18 -7.84
C ILE A 10 -4.81 7.08 -6.75
N PRO A 11 -5.06 7.66 -5.55
CA PRO A 11 -4.03 7.73 -4.50
C PRO A 11 -3.41 6.38 -4.14
N ARG A 12 -4.21 5.34 -3.98
CA ARG A 12 -3.71 4.04 -3.56
C ARG A 12 -2.91 3.32 -4.63
N VAL A 13 -3.18 3.59 -5.91
CA VAL A 13 -2.32 3.10 -6.99
C VAL A 13 -0.94 3.73 -6.89
N ILE A 14 -0.88 5.04 -6.66
CA ILE A 14 0.39 5.76 -6.49
C ILE A 14 1.15 5.22 -5.29
N ILE A 15 0.46 5.01 -4.17
CA ILE A 15 1.06 4.45 -2.95
C ILE A 15 1.70 3.09 -3.26
N ILE A 16 0.98 2.20 -3.92
CA ILE A 16 1.47 0.87 -4.27
C ILE A 16 2.70 0.97 -5.16
N GLN A 17 2.66 1.83 -6.18
CA GLN A 17 3.79 2.01 -7.09
C GLN A 17 5.04 2.52 -6.36
N LYS A 18 4.89 3.49 -5.48
CA LYS A 18 6.01 4.06 -4.71
C LYS A 18 6.61 3.03 -3.76
N LEU A 19 5.77 2.29 -3.06
CA LEU A 19 6.25 1.28 -2.11
C LEU A 19 6.86 0.08 -2.83
N TYR A 20 6.30 -0.34 -3.96
CA TYR A 20 6.90 -1.42 -4.74
C TYR A 20 8.32 -1.04 -5.16
N GLY A 21 8.49 0.17 -5.70
CA GLY A 21 9.80 0.66 -6.07
C GLY A 21 10.76 0.69 -4.89
N LYS A 22 10.31 1.23 -3.75
CA LYS A 22 11.17 1.37 -2.58
C LYS A 22 11.57 0.04 -1.96
N PHE A 23 10.64 -0.91 -1.85
CA PHE A 23 10.93 -2.20 -1.22
C PHE A 23 11.76 -3.14 -2.12
N PHE A 24 11.61 -3.02 -3.43
CA PHE A 24 12.28 -3.94 -4.36
C PHE A 24 13.33 -3.25 -5.25
N ASN A 25 13.58 -1.97 -5.02
CA ASN A 25 14.66 -1.21 -5.64
C ASN A 25 15.15 -0.18 -4.62
N GLU A 26 16.11 -0.58 -3.80
CA GLU A 26 16.62 0.22 -2.69
C GLU A 26 17.22 1.57 -3.11
N ASP A 27 17.71 1.64 -4.35
CA ASP A 27 18.33 2.86 -4.85
C ASP A 27 17.30 3.87 -5.36
N GLU A 28 16.03 3.52 -5.38
CA GLU A 28 14.99 4.41 -5.86
C GLU A 28 14.76 5.55 -4.88
N ASN A 29 14.83 6.77 -5.38
CA ASN A 29 14.50 7.95 -4.61
C ASN A 29 13.01 8.15 -4.55
N LEU A 30 12.48 8.35 -3.35
CA LEU A 30 11.07 8.63 -3.18
C LEU A 30 10.77 10.06 -3.59
N THR A 31 10.02 10.20 -4.68
CA THR A 31 9.49 11.47 -5.12
C THR A 31 7.97 11.36 -5.17
N PHE A 32 7.29 12.46 -4.93
CA PHE A 32 5.84 12.46 -4.91
C PHE A 32 5.32 13.46 -5.94
N PRO A 33 4.43 13.02 -6.83
CA PRO A 33 3.87 13.90 -7.84
C PRO A 33 2.96 14.95 -7.20
N LYS A 34 2.75 16.04 -7.91
CA LYS A 34 1.74 17.00 -7.52
C LYS A 34 0.38 16.32 -7.60
N HIS A 35 -0.33 16.26 -6.48
CA HIS A 35 -1.57 15.53 -6.39
C HIS A 35 -2.47 16.13 -5.32
N ARG A 36 -3.77 16.06 -5.55
CA ARG A 36 -4.78 16.55 -4.61
C ARG A 36 -4.62 15.91 -3.23
N PHE A 37 -4.29 14.62 -3.19
CA PHE A 37 -4.11 13.87 -1.96
C PHE A 37 -2.65 13.58 -1.64
N LYS A 38 -1.75 14.48 -2.01
CA LYS A 38 -0.32 14.29 -1.82
C LYS A 38 0.05 13.98 -0.36
N LYS A 39 -0.55 14.71 0.58
CA LYS A 39 -0.27 14.49 2.00
C LYS A 39 -0.63 13.07 2.42
N PHE A 40 -1.81 12.61 2.03
CA PHE A 40 -2.26 11.25 2.34
C PHE A 40 -1.29 10.22 1.72
N ILE A 41 -0.92 10.41 0.47
CA ILE A 41 0.01 9.52 -0.24
C ILE A 41 1.34 9.44 0.52
N LYS A 42 1.91 10.58 0.87
CA LYS A 42 3.17 10.63 1.61
C LYS A 42 3.05 9.97 2.99
N ASP A 43 1.97 10.24 3.70
CA ASP A 43 1.75 9.68 5.03
C ASP A 43 1.71 8.15 4.98
N VAL A 44 0.99 7.58 4.02
CA VAL A 44 0.86 6.13 3.91
C VAL A 44 2.17 5.51 3.43
N VAL A 45 2.82 6.09 2.43
CA VAL A 45 4.10 5.57 1.93
C VAL A 45 5.16 5.60 3.03
N ASN A 46 5.39 6.75 3.62
CA ASN A 46 6.43 6.91 4.65
C ASN A 46 6.09 6.10 5.90
N GLY A 47 4.83 6.10 6.31
CA GLY A 47 4.39 5.35 7.48
C GLY A 47 4.55 3.85 7.31
N THR A 48 4.25 3.32 6.12
CA THR A 48 4.43 1.90 5.82
C THR A 48 5.91 1.53 5.86
N ILE A 49 6.78 2.37 5.32
CA ILE A 49 8.23 2.15 5.36
C ILE A 49 8.73 2.16 6.80
N GLU A 50 8.37 3.17 7.57
CA GLU A 50 8.83 3.32 8.95
C GLU A 50 8.37 2.16 9.83
N ARG A 51 7.18 1.64 9.60
CA ARG A 51 6.58 0.58 10.41
C ARG A 51 6.60 -0.79 9.73
N ASN A 52 7.46 -0.95 8.72
CA ASN A 52 7.53 -2.19 7.96
C ASN A 52 7.74 -3.41 8.85
N ASP A 53 8.63 -3.32 9.84
CA ASP A 53 8.91 -4.44 10.74
C ASP A 53 7.70 -4.81 11.59
N LEU A 54 7.01 -3.80 12.13
CA LEU A 54 5.81 -4.02 12.94
C LEU A 54 4.66 -4.60 12.09
N ILE A 55 4.50 -4.08 10.88
CA ILE A 55 3.47 -4.56 9.95
C ILE A 55 3.75 -6.01 9.55
N THR A 56 5.01 -6.31 9.23
CA THR A 56 5.42 -7.67 8.87
C THR A 56 5.16 -8.64 10.01
N GLU A 57 5.51 -8.27 11.23
CA GLU A 57 5.27 -9.09 12.42
C GLU A 57 3.77 -9.34 12.61
N GLU A 58 2.95 -8.30 12.47
CA GLU A 58 1.50 -8.42 12.60
C GLU A 58 0.92 -9.36 11.54
N LEU A 59 1.38 -9.23 10.30
CA LEU A 59 0.94 -10.10 9.22
C LEU A 59 1.32 -11.55 9.47
N GLU A 60 2.56 -11.81 9.88
CA GLU A 60 3.04 -13.16 10.13
C GLU A 60 2.29 -13.83 11.28
N THR A 61 1.88 -13.05 12.29
CA THR A 61 1.09 -13.56 13.40
C THR A 61 -0.29 -14.07 12.95
N HIS A 62 -0.87 -13.44 11.94
CA HIS A 62 -2.22 -13.75 11.47
C HIS A 62 -2.28 -14.61 10.21
N LEU A 63 -1.16 -14.88 9.56
CA LEU A 63 -1.13 -15.77 8.41
C LEU A 63 -1.25 -17.22 8.84
N LYS A 64 -1.88 -18.04 8.00
CA LYS A 64 -1.97 -19.47 8.24
C LYS A 64 -0.57 -20.09 8.13
N GLU A 65 -0.36 -21.22 8.81
CA GLU A 65 0.95 -21.90 8.85
C GLU A 65 1.55 -22.17 7.47
N ASP A 66 0.70 -22.50 6.50
CA ASP A 66 1.15 -22.82 5.14
C ASP A 66 1.28 -21.58 4.25
N LEU A 67 0.96 -20.39 4.79
CA LEU A 67 1.01 -19.15 4.03
C LEU A 67 2.12 -18.27 4.59
N ILE A 68 3.23 -18.19 3.89
CA ILE A 68 4.40 -17.42 4.30
C ILE A 68 4.47 -16.13 3.49
N LEU A 69 4.56 -14.98 4.17
CA LEU A 69 4.54 -13.67 3.53
C LEU A 69 5.58 -13.54 2.41
N THR A 70 6.81 -14.00 2.64
CA THR A 70 7.89 -13.89 1.65
C THR A 70 7.67 -14.72 0.39
N ARG A 71 6.75 -15.68 0.43
CA ARG A 71 6.40 -16.51 -0.72
C ARG A 71 5.25 -15.90 -1.54
N LEU A 72 4.62 -14.86 -1.03
CA LEU A 72 3.59 -14.15 -1.78
C LEU A 72 4.22 -13.35 -2.90
N ASP A 73 3.46 -13.12 -3.96
CA ASP A 73 3.87 -12.22 -5.02
C ASP A 73 4.27 -10.87 -4.44
N LYS A 74 5.33 -10.28 -5.00
CA LYS A 74 5.88 -9.00 -4.50
C LYS A 74 4.83 -7.89 -4.47
N LEU A 75 4.05 -7.78 -5.52
CA LEU A 75 3.00 -6.77 -5.60
C LEU A 75 1.96 -7.01 -4.51
N PHE A 76 1.57 -8.25 -4.31
CA PHE A 76 0.60 -8.60 -3.28
C PHE A 76 1.14 -8.27 -1.88
N GLN A 77 2.43 -8.53 -1.63
CA GLN A 77 3.05 -8.15 -0.36
C GLN A 77 2.92 -6.65 -0.09
N VAL A 78 3.18 -5.83 -1.11
CA VAL A 78 3.06 -4.37 -0.98
C VAL A 78 1.63 -3.96 -0.68
N ILE A 79 0.68 -4.51 -1.41
CA ILE A 79 -0.75 -4.19 -1.23
C ILE A 79 -1.20 -4.54 0.20
N VAL A 80 -0.85 -5.72 0.68
CA VAL A 80 -1.21 -6.17 2.02
C VAL A 80 -0.60 -5.26 3.09
N LYS A 81 0.66 -4.89 2.93
CA LYS A 81 1.34 -3.99 3.88
C LYS A 81 0.69 -2.61 3.95
N CYS A 82 0.34 -2.04 2.80
CA CYS A 82 -0.36 -0.75 2.74
C CYS A 82 -1.71 -0.81 3.44
N ALA A 83 -2.47 -1.87 3.16
CA ALA A 83 -3.79 -2.05 3.75
C ALA A 83 -3.69 -2.18 5.28
N VAL A 84 -2.73 -2.96 5.77
CA VAL A 84 -2.51 -3.12 7.22
C VAL A 84 -2.13 -1.79 7.85
N PHE A 85 -1.25 -1.02 7.21
CA PHE A 85 -0.90 0.30 7.72
C PHE A 85 -2.14 1.17 7.91
N GLU A 86 -3.00 1.26 6.89
CA GLU A 86 -4.21 2.08 6.99
C GLU A 86 -5.18 1.56 8.05
N LEU A 87 -5.34 0.25 8.15
CA LEU A 87 -6.23 -0.35 9.15
C LEU A 87 -5.77 -0.05 10.57
N LEU A 88 -4.46 -0.04 10.81
CA LEU A 88 -3.90 0.19 12.15
C LEU A 88 -3.74 1.68 12.48
N TYR A 89 -3.34 2.49 11.51
CA TYR A 89 -2.89 3.87 11.78
C TYR A 89 -3.77 4.94 11.15
N LYS A 90 -4.82 4.57 10.43
CA LYS A 90 -5.80 5.50 9.89
C LYS A 90 -7.22 5.07 10.31
N PRO A 91 -7.52 5.09 11.60
CA PRO A 91 -8.78 4.52 12.12
C PRO A 91 -10.03 5.28 11.69
N LYS A 92 -9.88 6.50 11.19
CA LYS A 92 -11.04 7.30 10.72
C LYS A 92 -11.62 6.77 9.41
N THR A 93 -10.83 6.03 8.64
CA THR A 93 -11.31 5.41 7.41
C THR A 93 -11.85 4.03 7.74
N SER A 94 -13.06 3.74 7.30
CA SER A 94 -13.66 2.44 7.58
C SER A 94 -12.85 1.31 6.94
N SER A 95 -12.69 0.19 7.66
CA SER A 95 -11.96 -0.97 7.16
C SER A 95 -12.55 -1.49 5.84
N LYS A 96 -13.86 -1.41 5.71
CA LYS A 96 -14.55 -1.83 4.49
C LYS A 96 -14.12 -0.99 3.28
N ILE A 97 -13.98 0.32 3.47
CA ILE A 97 -13.52 1.23 2.43
C ILE A 97 -12.07 0.93 2.07
N ILE A 98 -11.21 0.75 3.07
CA ILE A 98 -9.78 0.47 2.85
C ILE A 98 -9.61 -0.78 2.01
N ILE A 99 -10.27 -1.86 2.40
CA ILE A 99 -10.19 -3.14 1.69
C ILE A 99 -10.69 -2.99 0.25
N LYS A 100 -11.84 -2.34 0.08
CA LYS A 100 -12.43 -2.12 -1.25
C LYS A 100 -11.48 -1.33 -2.14
N GLU A 101 -10.89 -0.26 -1.62
CA GLU A 101 -10.00 0.60 -2.41
C GLU A 101 -8.72 -0.13 -2.84
N TYR A 102 -8.14 -0.96 -1.96
CA TYR A 102 -6.96 -1.73 -2.36
C TYR A 102 -7.30 -2.85 -3.33
N LEU A 103 -8.47 -3.47 -3.21
CA LEU A 103 -8.92 -4.44 -4.21
C LEU A 103 -9.09 -3.78 -5.58
N ASN A 104 -9.66 -2.59 -5.62
CA ASN A 104 -9.81 -1.84 -6.87
C ASN A 104 -8.44 -1.43 -7.44
N ALA A 105 -7.55 -0.95 -6.59
CA ALA A 105 -6.21 -0.53 -7.00
C ALA A 105 -5.39 -1.70 -7.56
N SER A 106 -5.60 -2.92 -7.08
CA SER A 106 -4.88 -4.09 -7.55
C SER A 106 -5.20 -4.46 -8.99
N ASN A 107 -6.23 -3.86 -9.59
CA ASN A 107 -6.59 -4.10 -10.98
C ASN A 107 -5.79 -3.24 -11.97
N PHE A 108 -4.93 -2.39 -11.48
CA PHE A 108 -4.05 -1.57 -12.32
C PHE A 108 -2.60 -2.11 -12.30
#